data_eb15dd9e910ea75f66f2f4e2d509c061
#
_entry.id   eb15dd9e910ea75f66f2f4e2d509c061
#
_cell.length_a   1.000
_cell.length_b   1.000
_cell.length_c   1.000
_cell.angle_alpha   90.00
_cell.angle_beta   90.00
_cell.angle_gamma   90.00
#
_symmetry.space_group_name_H-M   'P 1'
#
loop_
_entity.id
_entity.type
_entity.pdbx_description
1 polymer ?
#
loop_
_entity_poly.entity_id
_entity_poly.type
_entity_poly.pdbx_seq_one_letter_code
_entity_poly.pdbx_strand_id
1 'polypeptide(L)'
;MARTILVIHGAGEPRRRRSKVYWEPLLEESLGRGYRVQAPRMPRPEHPQYWTWARRIDVLIGSTRKPILVGHSFGASVLLKYLAETVRRPALAGLFLIATPFWGPDFPEFALPPDFGARLGDLSPICLYHSRDDTEVPFEHMERYRRVLPHATVRVLDDRGHEFNQAQFPELAADIRGLALQRAV
;
A
#
# COMPACT_ATOMS: atom_id res chain seq x y z
N MET A 1 3.14 -9.73 -21.29
CA MET A 1 1.99 -9.75 -20.33
C MET A 1 2.01 -8.46 -19.53
N ALA A 2 0.84 -7.88 -19.23
CA ALA A 2 0.73 -6.69 -18.40
C ALA A 2 1.16 -6.99 -16.94
N ARG A 3 1.80 -6.01 -16.29
CA ARG A 3 2.14 -6.09 -14.86
C ARG A 3 0.91 -5.85 -14.01
N THR A 4 0.63 -6.72 -13.06
CA THR A 4 -0.52 -6.56 -12.17
C THR A 4 -0.16 -5.69 -10.98
N ILE A 5 -1.00 -4.70 -10.73
CA ILE A 5 -1.00 -3.87 -9.53
C ILE A 5 -2.20 -4.29 -8.69
N LEU A 6 -1.93 -4.74 -7.47
CA LEU A 6 -2.98 -5.06 -6.50
C LEU A 6 -3.10 -3.89 -5.52
N VAL A 7 -4.27 -3.27 -5.51
CA VAL A 7 -4.59 -2.17 -4.59
C VAL A 7 -5.41 -2.70 -3.42
N ILE A 8 -4.92 -2.50 -2.21
CA ILE A 8 -5.63 -2.83 -0.97
C ILE A 8 -6.09 -1.51 -0.34
N HIS A 9 -7.40 -1.29 -0.40
CA HIS A 9 -8.05 -0.06 0.05
C HIS A 9 -8.09 0.08 1.58
N GLY A 10 -8.41 1.28 2.08
CA GLY A 10 -8.62 1.57 3.50
C GLY A 10 -9.86 0.89 4.12
N ALA A 11 -9.98 0.96 5.44
CA ALA A 11 -11.16 0.53 6.17
C ALA A 11 -12.35 1.51 6.00
N GLY A 12 -13.54 1.11 6.47
CA GLY A 12 -14.75 1.90 6.53
C GLY A 12 -15.81 1.54 5.49
N GLU A 13 -16.99 2.14 5.60
CA GLU A 13 -18.11 1.83 4.71
C GLU A 13 -17.81 2.11 3.24
N PRO A 14 -18.17 1.20 2.33
CA PRO A 14 -18.08 1.47 0.92
C PRO A 14 -19.09 2.59 0.57
N ARG A 15 -18.61 3.79 0.30
CA ARG A 15 -19.47 4.82 -0.30
C ARG A 15 -20.01 4.27 -1.61
N ARG A 16 -21.33 4.05 -1.63
CA ARG A 16 -22.19 3.51 -2.71
C ARG A 16 -21.47 3.17 -4.03
N ARG A 17 -21.30 1.87 -4.30
CA ARG A 17 -21.08 1.21 -5.61
C ARG A 17 -19.74 1.38 -6.33
N ARG A 18 -18.74 2.08 -5.80
CA ARG A 18 -17.37 2.09 -6.37
C ARG A 18 -16.36 1.89 -5.25
N SER A 19 -15.23 1.29 -5.56
CA SER A 19 -14.08 1.22 -4.66
C SER A 19 -13.85 2.60 -4.02
N LYS A 20 -13.44 2.63 -2.75
CA LYS A 20 -13.17 3.89 -2.04
C LYS A 20 -12.01 4.69 -2.62
N VAL A 21 -11.21 4.07 -3.43
CA VAL A 21 -10.03 4.70 -4.01
C VAL A 21 -10.43 5.25 -5.39
N TYR A 22 -10.55 6.57 -5.48
CA TYR A 22 -10.99 7.25 -6.70
C TYR A 22 -9.91 7.30 -7.78
N TRP A 23 -8.65 7.14 -7.39
CA TRP A 23 -7.51 7.26 -8.30
C TRP A 23 -7.14 5.96 -9.04
N GLU A 24 -7.74 4.81 -8.70
CA GLU A 24 -7.41 3.52 -9.33
C GLU A 24 -7.62 3.48 -10.85
N PRO A 25 -8.78 3.90 -11.39
CA PRO A 25 -8.98 3.91 -12.83
C PRO A 25 -8.03 4.88 -13.52
N LEU A 26 -7.77 6.03 -12.88
CA LEU A 26 -6.87 7.04 -13.40
C LEU A 26 -5.39 6.59 -13.34
N LEU A 27 -5.04 5.76 -12.35
CA LEU A 27 -3.72 5.14 -12.29
C LEU A 27 -3.50 4.18 -13.46
N GLU A 28 -4.49 3.33 -13.77
CA GLU A 28 -4.41 2.41 -14.91
C GLU A 28 -4.26 3.16 -16.23
N GLU A 29 -5.06 4.21 -16.44
CA GLU A 29 -4.97 5.08 -17.60
C GLU A 29 -3.59 5.75 -17.71
N SER A 30 -3.10 6.32 -16.61
CA SER A 30 -1.78 6.98 -16.55
C SER A 30 -0.63 6.02 -16.85
N LEU A 31 -0.71 4.77 -16.41
CA LEU A 31 0.33 3.77 -16.61
C LEU A 31 0.31 3.15 -18.02
N GLY A 32 -0.85 3.13 -18.67
CA GLY A 32 -1.03 2.60 -20.03
C GLY A 32 -1.05 1.08 -20.12
N ARG A 33 -1.06 0.57 -21.35
CA ARG A 33 -1.31 -0.85 -21.69
C ARG A 33 -0.38 -1.89 -21.05
N GLY A 34 0.73 -1.47 -20.49
CA GLY A 34 1.70 -2.35 -19.82
C GLY A 34 1.31 -2.77 -18.39
N TYR A 35 0.22 -2.23 -17.86
CA TYR A 35 -0.22 -2.44 -16.49
C TYR A 35 -1.70 -2.79 -16.41
N ARG A 36 -2.07 -3.49 -15.35
CA ARG A 36 -3.46 -3.82 -15.00
C ARG A 36 -3.67 -3.56 -13.52
N VAL A 37 -4.55 -2.64 -13.19
CA VAL A 37 -4.92 -2.31 -11.81
C VAL A 37 -6.10 -3.17 -11.36
N GLN A 38 -5.95 -3.80 -10.21
CA GLN A 38 -6.98 -4.62 -9.56
C GLN A 38 -7.15 -4.12 -8.12
N ALA A 39 -8.36 -3.70 -7.78
CA ALA A 39 -8.74 -3.24 -6.46
C ALA A 39 -9.86 -4.13 -5.90
N PRO A 40 -9.52 -5.31 -5.40
CA PRO A 40 -10.52 -6.23 -4.88
C PRO A 40 -11.16 -5.69 -3.61
N ARG A 41 -12.47 -5.95 -3.46
CA ARG A 41 -13.14 -5.65 -2.20
C ARG A 41 -12.57 -6.52 -1.09
N MET A 42 -12.20 -5.88 0.02
CA MET A 42 -11.74 -6.56 1.21
C MET A 42 -12.92 -6.98 2.11
N PRO A 43 -12.76 -8.05 2.91
CA PRO A 43 -13.83 -8.55 3.78
C PRO A 43 -14.21 -7.54 4.86
N ARG A 44 -15.52 -7.28 5.03
CA ARG A 44 -16.08 -6.42 6.07
C ARG A 44 -15.28 -5.14 6.33
N PRO A 45 -15.11 -4.27 5.34
CA PRO A 45 -14.25 -3.10 5.48
C PRO A 45 -14.74 -2.11 6.54
N GLU A 46 -16.00 -2.16 6.91
CA GLU A 46 -16.62 -1.40 8.01
C GLU A 46 -16.18 -1.89 9.40
N HIS A 47 -15.83 -3.17 9.54
CA HIS A 47 -15.34 -3.82 10.76
C HIS A 47 -14.18 -4.77 10.41
N PRO A 48 -13.03 -4.23 10.00
CA PRO A 48 -11.95 -5.05 9.50
C PRO A 48 -11.29 -5.83 10.64
N GLN A 49 -10.92 -7.08 10.32
CA GLN A 49 -10.11 -7.93 11.18
C GLN A 49 -8.83 -8.28 10.45
N TYR A 50 -7.68 -8.14 11.11
CA TYR A 50 -6.38 -8.36 10.49
C TYR A 50 -6.28 -9.71 9.77
N TRP A 51 -6.57 -10.79 10.46
CA TRP A 51 -6.38 -12.13 9.92
C TRP A 51 -7.30 -12.45 8.73
N THR A 52 -8.52 -11.87 8.65
CA THR A 52 -9.39 -12.03 7.48
C THR A 52 -8.83 -11.31 6.26
N TRP A 53 -8.28 -10.12 6.46
CA TRP A 53 -7.64 -9.34 5.41
C TRP A 53 -6.31 -9.97 4.97
N ALA A 54 -5.48 -10.41 5.92
CA ALA A 54 -4.21 -11.10 5.66
C ALA A 54 -4.42 -12.35 4.79
N ARG A 55 -5.41 -13.18 5.15
CA ARG A 55 -5.78 -14.35 4.35
C ARG A 55 -6.26 -13.99 2.94
N ARG A 56 -7.03 -12.91 2.80
CA ARG A 56 -7.47 -12.44 1.48
C ARG A 56 -6.28 -11.95 0.65
N ILE A 57 -5.36 -11.21 1.25
CA ILE A 57 -4.12 -10.73 0.63
C ILE A 57 -3.28 -11.91 0.16
N ASP A 58 -3.11 -12.94 0.99
CA ASP A 58 -2.36 -14.14 0.65
C ASP A 58 -2.89 -14.81 -0.63
N VAL A 59 -4.21 -15.00 -0.73
CA VAL A 59 -4.85 -15.55 -1.93
C VAL A 59 -4.63 -14.67 -3.16
N LEU A 60 -4.76 -13.35 -3.02
CA LEU A 60 -4.59 -12.40 -4.13
C LEU A 60 -3.16 -12.38 -4.65
N ILE A 61 -2.18 -12.36 -3.75
CA ILE A 61 -0.76 -12.38 -4.13
C ILE A 61 -0.40 -13.74 -4.73
N GLY A 62 -0.84 -14.85 -4.12
CA GLY A 62 -0.56 -16.21 -4.58
C GLY A 62 -1.10 -16.50 -6.00
N SER A 63 -2.16 -15.82 -6.41
CA SER A 63 -2.72 -15.93 -7.77
C SER A 63 -2.04 -15.02 -8.80
N THR A 64 -1.04 -14.23 -8.39
CA THR A 64 -0.45 -13.20 -9.24
C THR A 64 1.08 -13.33 -9.29
N ARG A 65 1.63 -13.40 -10.50
CA ARG A 65 3.09 -13.50 -10.65
C ARG A 65 3.75 -12.14 -10.38
N LYS A 66 4.50 -12.03 -9.28
CA LYS A 66 5.31 -10.87 -8.89
C LYS A 66 4.54 -9.53 -8.98
N PRO A 67 3.43 -9.38 -8.23
CA PRO A 67 2.61 -8.17 -8.28
C PRO A 67 3.36 -6.95 -7.77
N ILE A 68 2.87 -5.78 -8.18
CA ILE A 68 3.11 -4.51 -7.51
C ILE A 68 1.99 -4.37 -6.47
N LEU A 69 2.33 -4.12 -5.21
CA LEU A 69 1.35 -3.90 -4.16
C LEU A 69 1.22 -2.41 -3.88
N VAL A 70 -0.01 -1.94 -3.82
CA VAL A 70 -0.35 -0.58 -3.39
C VAL A 70 -1.32 -0.70 -2.23
N GLY A 71 -0.99 -0.15 -1.08
CA GLY A 71 -1.87 -0.07 0.07
C GLY A 71 -2.27 1.36 0.37
N HIS A 72 -3.53 1.58 0.74
CA HIS A 72 -4.01 2.87 1.22
C HIS A 72 -4.54 2.74 2.65
N SER A 73 -4.15 3.67 3.52
CA SER A 73 -4.65 3.77 4.89
C SER A 73 -4.52 2.42 5.65
N PHE A 74 -5.60 1.91 6.22
CA PHE A 74 -5.65 0.62 6.89
C PHE A 74 -5.13 -0.53 6.03
N GLY A 75 -5.44 -0.56 4.72
CA GLY A 75 -4.94 -1.58 3.80
C GLY A 75 -3.41 -1.56 3.67
N ALA A 76 -2.79 -0.39 3.76
CA ALA A 76 -1.33 -0.25 3.76
C ALA A 76 -0.70 -0.87 5.01
N SER A 77 -1.27 -0.60 6.20
CA SER A 77 -0.76 -1.17 7.45
C SER A 77 -0.93 -2.69 7.53
N VAL A 78 -2.05 -3.22 7.02
CA VAL A 78 -2.28 -4.67 6.94
C VAL A 78 -1.31 -5.34 5.97
N LEU A 79 -1.01 -4.72 4.82
CA LEU A 79 0.01 -5.22 3.90
C LEU A 79 1.38 -5.30 4.56
N LEU A 80 1.80 -4.25 5.27
CA LEU A 80 3.08 -4.25 6.00
C LEU A 80 3.14 -5.37 7.02
N LYS A 81 2.11 -5.49 7.86
CA LYS A 81 2.04 -6.55 8.88
C LYS A 81 2.08 -7.93 8.25
N TYR A 82 1.25 -8.18 7.24
CA TYR A 82 1.23 -9.44 6.52
C TYR A 82 2.61 -9.82 5.97
N LEU A 83 3.29 -8.89 5.30
CA LEU A 83 4.62 -9.13 4.73
C LEU A 83 5.69 -9.35 5.81
N ALA A 84 5.59 -8.64 6.94
CA ALA A 84 6.51 -8.80 8.07
C ALA A 84 6.33 -10.14 8.81
N GLU A 85 5.11 -10.68 8.86
CA GLU A 85 4.79 -11.95 9.54
C GLU A 85 4.94 -13.17 8.64
N THR A 86 4.97 -12.99 7.32
CA THR A 86 5.05 -14.10 6.36
C THR A 86 6.49 -14.62 6.27
N VAL A 87 6.71 -15.89 6.68
CA VAL A 87 8.04 -16.53 6.69
C VAL A 87 8.61 -16.69 5.27
N ARG A 88 7.78 -17.11 4.31
CA ARG A 88 8.16 -17.24 2.90
C ARG A 88 7.44 -16.18 2.10
N ARG A 89 7.98 -14.98 2.10
CA ARG A 89 7.38 -13.86 1.38
C ARG A 89 7.30 -14.12 -0.11
N PRO A 90 6.16 -13.79 -0.73
CA PRO A 90 6.01 -13.85 -2.17
C PRO A 90 6.96 -12.84 -2.84
N ALA A 91 7.43 -13.18 -4.03
CA ALA A 91 8.21 -12.23 -4.83
C ALA A 91 7.31 -11.07 -5.28
N LEU A 92 7.70 -9.85 -4.92
CA LEU A 92 7.01 -8.61 -5.30
C LEU A 92 7.83 -7.83 -6.32
N ALA A 93 7.16 -7.00 -7.11
CA ALA A 93 7.81 -6.04 -7.99
C ALA A 93 8.08 -4.70 -7.27
N GLY A 94 7.30 -4.36 -6.26
CA GLY A 94 7.41 -3.16 -5.43
C GLY A 94 6.25 -3.07 -4.44
N LEU A 95 6.43 -2.26 -3.40
CA LEU A 95 5.45 -1.98 -2.36
C LEU A 95 5.28 -0.47 -2.21
N PHE A 96 4.07 0.02 -2.38
CA PHE A 96 3.70 1.43 -2.35
C PHE A 96 2.62 1.63 -1.28
N LEU A 97 2.90 2.47 -0.30
CA LEU A 97 2.12 2.61 0.92
C LEU A 97 1.68 4.07 1.09
N ILE A 98 0.38 4.31 1.12
CA ILE A 98 -0.23 5.64 1.08
C ILE A 98 -0.98 5.88 2.38
N ALA A 99 -0.72 7.01 3.05
CA ALA A 99 -1.41 7.44 4.27
C ALA A 99 -1.49 6.32 5.33
N THR A 100 -0.37 5.69 5.62
CA THR A 100 -0.30 4.44 6.38
C THR A 100 -0.35 4.68 7.88
N PRO A 101 -1.36 4.23 8.63
CA PRO A 101 -1.39 4.33 10.08
C PRO A 101 -0.34 3.43 10.71
N PHE A 102 0.37 3.94 11.70
CA PHE A 102 1.31 3.20 12.54
C PHE A 102 0.61 2.79 13.85
N TRP A 103 0.18 1.55 13.93
CA TRP A 103 -0.54 1.02 15.08
C TRP A 103 0.40 0.76 16.25
N GLY A 104 0.04 1.29 17.41
CA GLY A 104 0.74 1.07 18.67
C GLY A 104 0.18 -0.14 19.46
N PRO A 105 0.69 -0.35 20.69
CA PRO A 105 0.29 -1.47 21.55
C PRO A 105 -1.19 -1.45 21.95
N ASP A 106 -1.86 -0.30 21.86
CA ASP A 106 -3.30 -0.16 22.13
C ASP A 106 -4.18 -0.86 21.07
N PHE A 107 -3.59 -1.19 19.93
CA PHE A 107 -4.23 -1.92 18.84
C PHE A 107 -3.45 -3.20 18.49
N PRO A 108 -3.37 -4.18 19.41
CA PRO A 108 -2.46 -5.32 19.28
C PRO A 108 -2.72 -6.17 18.04
N GLU A 109 -3.98 -6.24 17.59
CA GLU A 109 -4.34 -6.97 16.36
C GLU A 109 -3.66 -6.39 15.12
N PHE A 110 -3.42 -5.09 15.08
CA PHE A 110 -2.85 -4.37 13.93
C PHE A 110 -1.38 -3.96 14.13
N ALA A 111 -0.90 -4.01 15.36
CA ALA A 111 0.47 -3.64 15.69
C ALA A 111 1.49 -4.48 14.91
N LEU A 112 2.52 -3.81 14.42
CA LEU A 112 3.61 -4.46 13.71
C LEU A 112 4.54 -5.19 14.69
N PRO A 113 5.16 -6.31 14.29
CA PRO A 113 6.23 -6.92 15.09
C PRO A 113 7.33 -5.90 15.38
N PRO A 114 7.95 -5.89 16.58
CA PRO A 114 8.99 -4.90 16.93
C PRO A 114 10.17 -4.86 15.95
N ASP A 115 10.48 -5.99 15.33
CA ASP A 115 11.58 -6.17 14.39
C ASP A 115 11.14 -6.11 12.92
N PHE A 116 9.93 -5.56 12.62
CA PHE A 116 9.38 -5.55 11.26
C PHE A 116 10.30 -4.86 10.23
N GLY A 117 11.04 -3.84 10.64
CA GLY A 117 11.98 -3.16 9.75
C GLY A 117 13.10 -4.09 9.28
N ALA A 118 13.66 -4.88 10.19
CA ALA A 118 14.66 -5.88 9.83
C ALA A 118 14.06 -6.99 8.95
N ARG A 119 12.84 -7.41 9.27
CA ARG A 119 12.14 -8.43 8.48
C ARG A 119 11.85 -7.97 7.04
N LEU A 120 11.65 -6.69 6.81
CA LEU A 120 11.36 -6.11 5.49
C LEU A 120 12.60 -5.54 4.80
N GLY A 121 13.79 -5.66 5.40
CA GLY A 121 15.02 -5.03 4.92
C GLY A 121 15.47 -5.46 3.52
N ASP A 122 15.09 -6.64 3.06
CA ASP A 122 15.38 -7.17 1.73
C ASP A 122 14.27 -6.83 0.70
N LEU A 123 13.15 -6.27 1.14
CA LEU A 123 12.05 -5.89 0.27
C LEU A 123 12.32 -4.53 -0.38
N SER A 124 12.54 -4.51 -1.67
CA SER A 124 12.82 -3.30 -2.43
C SER A 124 12.20 -3.35 -3.82
N PRO A 125 11.65 -2.23 -4.31
CA PRO A 125 11.52 -0.96 -3.59
C PRO A 125 10.30 -0.92 -2.66
N ILE A 126 10.42 -0.14 -1.57
CA ILE A 126 9.31 0.33 -0.75
C ILE A 126 9.20 1.84 -0.93
N CYS A 127 8.00 2.34 -1.22
CA CYS A 127 7.71 3.77 -1.31
C CYS A 127 6.59 4.13 -0.32
N LEU A 128 6.81 5.19 0.43
CA LEU A 128 5.86 5.72 1.42
C LEU A 128 5.36 7.08 0.96
N TYR A 129 4.05 7.28 0.95
CA TYR A 129 3.38 8.53 0.57
C TYR A 129 2.53 9.03 1.71
N HIS A 130 2.66 10.32 2.04
CA HIS A 130 1.82 10.94 3.06
C HIS A 130 1.62 12.42 2.73
N SER A 131 0.41 12.92 2.98
CA SER A 131 0.12 14.33 2.86
C SER A 131 0.23 15.02 4.22
N ARG A 132 0.80 16.23 4.26
CA ARG A 132 0.96 16.97 5.53
C ARG A 132 -0.37 17.40 6.12
N ASP A 133 -1.39 17.58 5.28
CA ASP A 133 -2.75 17.97 5.63
C ASP A 133 -3.69 16.76 5.88
N ASP A 134 -3.14 15.54 6.02
CA ASP A 134 -3.92 14.36 6.41
C ASP A 134 -4.47 14.53 7.83
N THR A 135 -5.81 14.61 7.95
CA THR A 135 -6.51 14.79 9.22
C THR A 135 -6.96 13.49 9.88
N GLU A 136 -6.85 12.35 9.16
CA GLU A 136 -7.23 11.02 9.68
C GLU A 136 -6.02 10.25 10.22
N VAL A 137 -4.91 10.29 9.50
CA VAL A 137 -3.64 9.67 9.92
C VAL A 137 -2.59 10.76 10.07
N PRO A 138 -2.22 11.12 11.31
CA PRO A 138 -1.23 12.16 11.57
C PRO A 138 0.11 11.91 10.85
N PHE A 139 0.73 12.98 10.37
CA PHE A 139 2.00 12.91 9.61
C PHE A 139 3.14 12.24 10.39
N GLU A 140 3.09 12.27 11.74
CA GLU A 140 4.04 11.59 12.61
C GLU A 140 4.12 10.08 12.37
N HIS A 141 3.06 9.46 11.83
CA HIS A 141 3.07 8.05 11.46
C HIS A 141 4.08 7.78 10.34
N MET A 142 4.16 8.67 9.34
CA MET A 142 5.18 8.62 8.29
C MET A 142 6.60 8.69 8.89
N GLU A 143 6.83 9.60 9.83
CA GLU A 143 8.15 9.76 10.46
C GLU A 143 8.56 8.52 11.25
N ARG A 144 7.61 7.80 11.86
CA ARG A 144 7.89 6.51 12.50
C ARG A 144 8.33 5.46 11.49
N TYR A 145 7.63 5.33 10.38
CA TYR A 145 8.01 4.40 9.30
C TYR A 145 9.38 4.74 8.72
N ARG A 146 9.67 6.01 8.46
CA ARG A 146 10.95 6.47 7.93
C ARG A 146 12.14 6.04 8.81
N ARG A 147 11.97 6.08 10.13
CA ARG A 147 13.03 5.66 11.08
C ARG A 147 13.29 4.16 11.03
N VAL A 148 12.25 3.35 10.81
CA VAL A 148 12.34 1.89 10.86
C VAL A 148 12.63 1.28 9.49
N LEU A 149 12.25 1.96 8.41
CA LEU A 149 12.48 1.57 7.02
C LEU A 149 13.39 2.59 6.31
N PRO A 150 14.67 2.73 6.70
CA PRO A 150 15.57 3.78 6.17
C PRO A 150 15.86 3.61 4.68
N HIS A 151 15.64 2.44 4.11
CA HIS A 151 15.79 2.15 2.68
C HIS A 151 14.54 2.48 1.85
N ALA A 152 13.43 2.85 2.49
CA ALA A 152 12.22 3.23 1.78
C ALA A 152 12.34 4.62 1.18
N THR A 153 11.83 4.79 -0.04
CA THR A 153 11.64 6.11 -0.63
C THR A 153 10.45 6.80 0.01
N VAL A 154 10.64 8.03 0.49
CA VAL A 154 9.58 8.82 1.14
C VAL A 154 9.12 9.93 0.21
N ARG A 155 7.82 10.06 0.00
CA ARG A 155 7.16 11.11 -0.75
C ARG A 155 6.23 11.89 0.19
N VAL A 156 6.68 13.06 0.59
CA VAL A 156 5.86 14.01 1.35
C VAL A 156 5.12 14.90 0.38
N LEU A 157 3.82 14.97 0.53
CA LEU A 157 2.93 15.73 -0.35
C LEU A 157 2.15 16.76 0.46
N ASP A 158 1.62 17.74 -0.22
CA ASP A 158 0.78 18.78 0.34
C ASP A 158 -0.57 18.76 -0.40
N ASP A 159 -1.64 19.20 0.27
CA ASP A 159 -2.99 19.37 -0.30
C ASP A 159 -3.60 18.08 -0.93
N ARG A 160 -3.20 16.89 -0.42
CA ARG A 160 -3.78 15.60 -0.86
C ARG A 160 -4.82 15.06 0.12
N GLY A 161 -4.82 15.53 1.37
CA GLY A 161 -5.62 14.98 2.44
C GLY A 161 -5.34 13.50 2.70
N HIS A 162 -6.27 12.82 3.39
CA HIS A 162 -6.15 11.40 3.65
C HIS A 162 -6.44 10.52 2.42
N GLU A 163 -7.46 10.89 1.65
CA GLU A 163 -7.99 10.06 0.57
C GLU A 163 -7.22 10.18 -0.76
N PHE A 164 -6.32 11.13 -0.89
CA PHE A 164 -5.60 11.40 -2.14
C PHE A 164 -6.54 11.57 -3.33
N ASN A 165 -7.70 12.20 -3.10
CA ASN A 165 -8.85 12.30 -4.01
C ASN A 165 -8.66 13.22 -5.22
N GLN A 166 -7.49 13.75 -5.42
CA GLN A 166 -7.22 14.54 -6.62
C GLN A 166 -7.26 13.67 -7.87
N ALA A 167 -7.69 14.25 -8.97
CA ALA A 167 -8.00 13.56 -10.22
C ALA A 167 -6.87 12.67 -10.77
N GLN A 168 -5.61 12.84 -10.31
CA GLN A 168 -4.46 12.05 -10.73
C GLN A 168 -3.48 11.89 -9.57
N PHE A 169 -2.74 10.77 -9.58
CA PHE A 169 -1.64 10.53 -8.66
C PHE A 169 -0.34 10.31 -9.45
N PRO A 170 0.21 11.41 -10.04
CA PRO A 170 1.34 11.31 -10.97
C PRO A 170 2.62 10.79 -10.31
N GLU A 171 2.84 11.10 -9.03
CA GLU A 171 4.01 10.64 -8.28
C GLU A 171 4.02 9.11 -8.17
N LEU A 172 2.87 8.51 -7.81
CA LEU A 172 2.72 7.05 -7.74
C LEU A 172 2.92 6.40 -9.11
N ALA A 173 2.32 6.97 -10.16
CA ALA A 173 2.46 6.48 -11.52
C ALA A 173 3.92 6.56 -12.01
N ALA A 174 4.64 7.64 -11.69
CA ALA A 174 6.05 7.81 -12.04
C ALA A 174 6.95 6.78 -11.33
N ASP A 175 6.75 6.59 -10.03
CA ASP A 175 7.53 5.63 -9.25
C ASP A 175 7.27 4.18 -9.71
N ILE A 176 6.01 3.82 -10.02
CA ILE A 176 5.69 2.51 -10.58
C ILE A 176 6.34 2.29 -11.96
N ARG A 177 6.34 3.32 -12.84
CA ARG A 177 7.05 3.23 -14.14
C ARG A 177 8.56 3.07 -13.95
N GLY A 178 9.14 3.72 -12.96
CA GLY A 178 10.55 3.61 -12.60
C GLY A 178 11.02 2.17 -12.33
N LEU A 179 10.12 1.29 -11.83
CA LEU A 179 10.42 -0.14 -11.67
C LEU A 179 10.78 -0.86 -12.98
N ALA A 180 10.37 -0.34 -14.10
CA ALA A 180 10.69 -0.93 -15.40
C ALA A 180 12.13 -0.61 -15.82
N LEU A 181 12.63 0.57 -15.48
CA LEU A 181 13.95 1.05 -15.87
C LEU A 181 15.06 0.38 -15.06
N GLN A 182 14.84 0.10 -13.77
CA GLN A 182 15.82 -0.55 -12.88
C GLN A 182 16.14 -2.00 -13.25
N ARG A 183 15.38 -2.64 -14.13
CA ARG A 183 15.59 -4.03 -14.58
C ARG A 183 16.23 -4.15 -15.95
N ALA A 184 16.49 -3.04 -16.61
CA ALA A 184 17.11 -3.00 -17.93
C ALA A 184 18.64 -2.78 -17.86
N VAL A 185 19.18 -2.67 -16.65
CA VAL A 185 20.61 -2.61 -16.31
C VAL A 185 20.96 -3.90 -15.57
#